data_a0c518701db5616e0e1c2c0b4e833f1c
#
_entry.id   a0c518701db5616e0e1c2c0b4e833f1c
#
_cell.length_a   1.000
_cell.length_b   1.000
_cell.length_c   1.000
_cell.angle_alpha   90.00
_cell.angle_beta   90.00
_cell.angle_gamma   90.00
#
_symmetry.space_group_name_H-M   'P 1'
#
loop_
_entity.id
_entity.type
_entity.pdbx_description
1 polymer ?
#
loop_
_entity_poly.entity_id
_entity_poly.type
_entity_poly.pdbx_seq_one_letter_code
_entity_poly.pdbx_strand_id
1 'polypeptide(L)'
;MKIALPTADGRLADHTLRGPARFAATQAGRRFNRIAYSAAHVVADASANVNPWLECAVDWDATIRYRQRLWGLGLGVAEAMDTAQRGMGLDWPTSLELIRRSLDAARDIPGALIASGCGTDHLAPEVAQSVDDVIRAYELQMAAIEKLGGRLIVMASRALARVARSAADYERVYDRVLSQARQPVILHWLGDMFDPALAGYWGSRDVPTAMNTALGVIAAHAANVDGIKISLLDKDHEIAMRRRLPPGVRMYTGDDFNYAELIAGDGVGDSPSQQHSDALLGIFDAIAPAASAALSALASGDTARFHAILAPTVPLSRHIFQAPTRFYKTGVVFMAWLNGHQDHFVMVGGQQSARSLPHLAELFRLADTAGLIEQPEKAITRMKSLLAMHGIQ
;
A
#
# COMPACT_ATOMS: atom_id res chain seq x y z
N MET A 1 -21.27 -14.21 -19.15
CA MET A 1 -20.96 -13.12 -20.11
C MET A 1 -19.61 -13.39 -20.74
N LYS A 2 -19.40 -12.97 -22.01
CA LYS A 2 -18.13 -13.18 -22.74
C LYS A 2 -17.53 -11.86 -23.21
N ILE A 3 -16.21 -11.81 -23.30
CA ILE A 3 -15.42 -10.73 -23.84
C ILE A 3 -14.16 -11.29 -24.51
N ALA A 4 -13.82 -10.78 -25.72
CA ALA A 4 -12.53 -11.09 -26.35
C ALA A 4 -11.44 -10.20 -25.75
N LEU A 5 -10.36 -10.79 -25.28
CA LEU A 5 -9.26 -10.10 -24.62
C LEU A 5 -7.92 -10.41 -25.27
N PRO A 6 -7.01 -9.45 -25.42
CA PRO A 6 -5.69 -9.72 -25.92
C PRO A 6 -4.91 -10.65 -24.99
N THR A 7 -4.13 -11.53 -25.60
CA THR A 7 -3.17 -12.42 -24.94
C THR A 7 -1.74 -11.89 -25.10
N ALA A 8 -0.80 -12.47 -24.38
CA ALA A 8 0.60 -12.02 -24.41
C ALA A 8 1.25 -12.14 -25.81
N ASP A 9 0.76 -13.03 -26.66
CA ASP A 9 1.20 -13.22 -28.06
C ASP A 9 0.49 -12.30 -29.06
N GLY A 10 -0.33 -11.34 -28.58
CA GLY A 10 -1.02 -10.34 -29.39
C GLY A 10 -2.30 -10.83 -30.08
N ARG A 11 -2.75 -12.05 -29.80
CA ARG A 11 -4.03 -12.59 -30.31
C ARG A 11 -5.19 -12.19 -29.43
N LEU A 12 -6.41 -12.30 -29.93
CA LEU A 12 -7.63 -12.18 -29.15
C LEU A 12 -8.12 -13.58 -28.77
N ALA A 13 -8.47 -13.76 -27.50
CA ALA A 13 -9.06 -15.00 -26.99
C ALA A 13 -10.33 -14.69 -26.20
N ASP A 14 -11.36 -15.49 -26.40
CA ASP A 14 -12.60 -15.41 -25.64
C ASP A 14 -12.37 -15.71 -24.16
N HIS A 15 -12.84 -14.82 -23.31
CA HIS A 15 -12.94 -15.02 -21.88
C HIS A 15 -14.40 -15.04 -21.44
N THR A 16 -14.79 -16.10 -20.72
CA THR A 16 -16.13 -16.22 -20.12
C THR A 16 -16.02 -15.90 -18.64
N LEU A 17 -16.67 -14.84 -18.18
CA LEU A 17 -16.65 -14.45 -16.78
C LEU A 17 -17.32 -15.51 -15.90
N ARG A 18 -16.69 -15.78 -14.76
CA ARG A 18 -17.18 -16.68 -13.70
C ARG A 18 -18.20 -15.99 -12.80
N GLY A 19 -18.11 -14.67 -12.69
CA GLY A 19 -18.93 -13.85 -11.80
C GLY A 19 -18.33 -13.65 -10.42
N PRO A 20 -18.92 -12.72 -9.62
CA PRO A 20 -18.37 -12.32 -8.35
C PRO A 20 -18.46 -13.44 -7.31
N ALA A 21 -17.40 -13.57 -6.50
CA ALA A 21 -17.46 -14.38 -5.29
C ALA A 21 -18.36 -13.69 -4.25
N ARG A 22 -19.10 -14.49 -3.49
CA ARG A 22 -19.89 -13.99 -2.35
C ARG A 22 -19.01 -13.95 -1.10
N PHE A 23 -18.33 -12.85 -0.90
CA PHE A 23 -17.63 -12.63 0.35
C PHE A 23 -18.64 -12.34 1.45
N ALA A 24 -18.47 -12.98 2.61
CA ALA A 24 -19.35 -12.71 3.75
C ALA A 24 -19.18 -11.25 4.17
N ALA A 25 -20.28 -10.53 4.32
CA ALA A 25 -20.25 -9.17 4.81
C ALA A 25 -19.59 -9.14 6.20
N THR A 26 -18.67 -8.22 6.41
CA THR A 26 -18.12 -7.98 7.74
C THR A 26 -19.24 -7.47 8.65
N GLN A 27 -19.46 -8.11 9.79
CA GLN A 27 -20.44 -7.61 10.75
C GLN A 27 -19.94 -6.28 11.32
N ALA A 28 -20.80 -5.27 11.31
CA ALA A 28 -20.49 -3.97 11.88
C ALA A 28 -20.00 -4.13 13.33
N GLY A 29 -18.87 -3.53 13.66
CA GLY A 29 -18.26 -3.59 15.00
C GLY A 29 -17.39 -4.82 15.27
N ARG A 30 -17.27 -5.78 14.34
CA ARG A 30 -16.35 -6.93 14.49
C ARG A 30 -14.91 -6.46 14.29
N ARG A 31 -14.08 -6.68 15.29
CA ARG A 31 -12.64 -6.42 15.21
C ARG A 31 -11.92 -7.66 14.68
N PHE A 32 -10.99 -7.46 13.77
CA PHE A 32 -10.03 -8.50 13.38
C PHE A 32 -9.07 -8.79 14.54
N ASN A 33 -8.48 -9.97 14.54
CA ASN A 33 -7.38 -10.32 15.45
C ASN A 33 -6.01 -9.92 14.87
N ARG A 34 -6.01 -9.12 13.82
CA ARG A 34 -4.87 -8.48 13.17
C ARG A 34 -5.19 -7.00 12.95
N ILE A 35 -4.19 -6.14 13.07
CA ILE A 35 -4.30 -4.78 12.54
C ILE A 35 -4.05 -4.85 11.04
N ALA A 36 -4.98 -4.34 10.25
CA ALA A 36 -4.89 -4.43 8.79
C ALA A 36 -5.15 -3.08 8.15
N TYR A 37 -4.11 -2.46 7.62
CA TYR A 37 -4.18 -1.25 6.82
C TYR A 37 -4.17 -1.59 5.34
N SER A 38 -5.05 -0.92 4.58
CA SER A 38 -4.97 -0.80 3.13
C SER A 38 -4.25 0.51 2.79
N ALA A 39 -3.18 0.45 2.02
CA ALA A 39 -2.61 1.64 1.42
C ALA A 39 -3.51 2.04 0.24
N ALA A 40 -4.23 3.17 0.40
CA ALA A 40 -5.31 3.54 -0.49
C ALA A 40 -4.84 4.42 -1.65
N HIS A 41 -5.36 4.15 -2.86
CA HIS A 41 -5.14 5.00 -4.04
C HIS A 41 -5.87 6.34 -3.93
N VAL A 42 -5.53 7.28 -4.81
CA VAL A 42 -6.26 8.53 -5.04
C VAL A 42 -6.99 8.48 -6.37
N VAL A 43 -8.12 9.17 -6.46
CA VAL A 43 -8.86 9.34 -7.71
C VAL A 43 -8.48 10.69 -8.29
N ALA A 44 -7.96 10.71 -9.52
CA ALA A 44 -7.66 11.96 -10.22
C ALA A 44 -8.96 12.69 -10.58
N ASP A 45 -8.92 14.02 -10.67
CA ASP A 45 -10.00 14.79 -11.31
C ASP A 45 -9.79 14.80 -12.83
N ALA A 46 -10.54 13.95 -13.51
CA ALA A 46 -10.45 13.83 -14.98
C ALA A 46 -11.02 15.05 -15.73
N SER A 47 -11.75 15.93 -15.06
CA SER A 47 -12.36 17.13 -15.63
C SER A 47 -11.51 18.39 -15.41
N ALA A 48 -10.50 18.32 -14.57
CA ALA A 48 -9.63 19.45 -14.29
C ALA A 48 -8.83 19.88 -15.53
N ASN A 49 -8.76 21.17 -15.75
CA ASN A 49 -7.94 21.75 -16.83
C ASN A 49 -6.48 21.91 -16.39
N VAL A 50 -5.78 20.78 -16.28
CA VAL A 50 -4.39 20.70 -15.83
C VAL A 50 -3.56 19.90 -16.82
N ASN A 51 -2.25 20.11 -16.83
CA ASN A 51 -1.31 19.21 -17.49
C ASN A 51 -1.08 18.00 -16.57
N PRO A 52 -1.60 16.80 -16.88
CA PRO A 52 -1.59 15.66 -15.97
C PRO A 52 -0.17 15.12 -15.65
N TRP A 53 0.85 15.50 -16.44
CA TRP A 53 2.25 15.13 -16.17
C TRP A 53 2.94 16.06 -15.18
N LEU A 54 2.48 17.29 -15.04
CA LEU A 54 3.15 18.35 -14.30
C LEU A 54 2.34 18.82 -13.10
N GLU A 55 1.03 18.66 -13.15
CA GLU A 55 0.10 19.18 -12.15
C GLU A 55 -0.78 18.06 -11.60
N CYS A 56 -1.12 18.18 -10.32
CA CYS A 56 -1.96 17.21 -9.63
C CYS A 56 -3.37 17.80 -9.41
N ALA A 57 -4.38 17.07 -9.85
CA ALA A 57 -5.77 17.35 -9.53
C ALA A 57 -6.44 16.08 -9.02
N VAL A 58 -7.12 16.18 -7.86
CA VAL A 58 -7.74 15.05 -7.15
C VAL A 58 -9.23 15.26 -7.04
N ASP A 59 -10.01 14.25 -7.44
CA ASP A 59 -11.42 14.14 -7.08
C ASP A 59 -11.52 13.75 -5.60
N TRP A 60 -11.71 14.77 -4.77
CA TRP A 60 -11.74 14.60 -3.32
C TRP A 60 -12.91 13.75 -2.85
N ASP A 61 -14.06 13.90 -3.47
CA ASP A 61 -15.27 13.18 -3.05
C ASP A 61 -15.15 11.69 -3.37
N ALA A 62 -14.72 11.33 -4.57
CA ALA A 62 -14.47 9.93 -4.93
C ALA A 62 -13.36 9.32 -4.08
N THR A 63 -12.29 10.08 -3.85
CA THR A 63 -11.15 9.67 -3.02
C THR A 63 -11.58 9.37 -1.58
N ILE A 64 -12.38 10.24 -0.96
CA ILE A 64 -12.84 10.05 0.42
C ILE A 64 -13.91 8.96 0.50
N ARG A 65 -14.83 8.86 -0.45
CA ARG A 65 -15.79 7.73 -0.52
C ARG A 65 -15.09 6.38 -0.49
N TYR A 66 -13.94 6.27 -1.17
CA TYR A 66 -13.18 5.02 -1.19
C TYR A 66 -12.58 4.71 0.20
N ARG A 67 -12.07 5.71 0.95
CA ARG A 67 -11.63 5.51 2.34
C ARG A 67 -12.77 5.03 3.24
N GLN A 68 -13.93 5.66 3.12
CA GLN A 68 -15.14 5.25 3.86
C GLN A 68 -15.55 3.79 3.56
N ARG A 69 -15.40 3.35 2.30
CA ARG A 69 -15.59 1.95 1.92
C ARG A 69 -14.61 1.03 2.65
N LEU A 70 -13.32 1.37 2.71
CA LEU A 70 -12.31 0.56 3.40
C LEU A 70 -12.63 0.44 4.89
N TRP A 71 -12.96 1.54 5.55
CA TRP A 71 -13.40 1.51 6.96
C TRP A 71 -14.69 0.71 7.15
N GLY A 72 -15.64 0.81 6.23
CA GLY A 72 -16.86 -0.02 6.24
C GLY A 72 -16.59 -1.51 6.12
N LEU A 73 -15.46 -1.91 5.53
CA LEU A 73 -14.97 -3.29 5.47
C LEU A 73 -14.12 -3.67 6.68
N GLY A 74 -13.93 -2.78 7.66
CA GLY A 74 -13.10 -3.01 8.85
C GLY A 74 -11.59 -2.84 8.63
N LEU A 75 -11.18 -2.41 7.44
CA LEU A 75 -9.77 -2.15 7.14
C LEU A 75 -9.38 -0.74 7.59
N GLY A 76 -8.17 -0.58 8.11
CA GLY A 76 -7.55 0.72 8.32
C GLY A 76 -7.07 1.33 6.98
N VAL A 77 -6.84 2.63 6.99
CA VAL A 77 -6.28 3.35 5.84
C VAL A 77 -4.86 3.81 6.16
N ALA A 78 -3.89 3.34 5.36
CA ALA A 78 -2.55 3.91 5.31
C ALA A 78 -2.55 5.02 4.26
N GLU A 79 -2.63 6.27 4.76
CA GLU A 79 -2.92 7.44 3.93
C GLU A 79 -1.66 8.07 3.35
N ALA A 80 -1.80 8.58 2.13
CA ALA A 80 -0.75 9.31 1.41
C ALA A 80 0.58 8.53 1.32
N MET A 81 0.47 7.22 1.02
CA MET A 81 1.60 6.31 0.79
C MET A 81 1.91 6.19 -0.71
N ASP A 82 2.75 5.22 -1.07
CA ASP A 82 3.09 4.96 -2.48
C ASP A 82 1.87 4.62 -3.34
N THR A 83 0.88 3.92 -2.79
CA THR A 83 -0.36 3.60 -3.51
C THR A 83 -1.14 4.85 -3.89
N ALA A 84 -1.07 5.91 -3.09
CA ALA A 84 -1.61 7.23 -3.41
C ALA A 84 -0.71 8.02 -4.38
N GLN A 85 0.29 7.37 -4.97
CA GLN A 85 1.25 7.97 -5.91
C GLN A 85 2.15 9.06 -5.32
N ARG A 86 2.42 9.02 -4.03
CA ARG A 86 3.35 9.93 -3.38
C ARG A 86 4.72 9.90 -4.04
N GLY A 87 5.20 11.08 -4.48
CA GLY A 87 6.44 11.21 -5.25
C GLY A 87 6.36 10.62 -6.68
N MET A 88 5.16 10.29 -7.16
CA MET A 88 4.87 9.81 -8.53
C MET A 88 3.60 10.47 -9.11
N GLY A 89 3.42 11.75 -8.87
CA GLY A 89 2.29 12.56 -9.30
C GLY A 89 1.58 13.28 -8.15
N LEU A 90 1.57 12.70 -6.95
CA LEU A 90 1.03 13.36 -5.75
C LEU A 90 2.18 14.06 -5.00
N ASP A 91 2.12 15.38 -4.95
CA ASP A 91 3.08 16.22 -4.23
C ASP A 91 2.78 16.34 -2.72
N TRP A 92 3.67 16.97 -1.96
CA TRP A 92 3.50 17.14 -0.52
C TRP A 92 2.30 18.02 -0.13
N PRO A 93 2.05 19.19 -0.74
CA PRO A 93 0.88 20.01 -0.42
C PRO A 93 -0.43 19.24 -0.62
N THR A 94 -0.58 18.54 -1.74
CA THR A 94 -1.76 17.72 -2.03
C THR A 94 -1.86 16.51 -1.10
N SER A 95 -0.71 15.90 -0.74
CA SER A 95 -0.66 14.81 0.25
C SER A 95 -1.12 15.27 1.62
N LEU A 96 -0.74 16.47 2.06
CA LEU A 96 -1.17 17.03 3.35
C LEU A 96 -2.67 17.32 3.36
N GLU A 97 -3.22 17.84 2.26
CA GLU A 97 -4.66 18.06 2.12
C GLU A 97 -5.42 16.73 2.11
N LEU A 98 -4.89 15.69 1.44
CA LEU A 98 -5.45 14.35 1.48
C LEU A 98 -5.50 13.79 2.91
N ILE A 99 -4.40 13.91 3.66
CA ILE A 99 -4.32 13.50 5.06
C ILE A 99 -5.36 14.25 5.90
N ARG A 100 -5.46 15.57 5.75
CA ARG A 100 -6.44 16.38 6.46
C ARG A 100 -7.87 15.91 6.21
N ARG A 101 -8.28 15.76 4.94
CA ARG A 101 -9.64 15.33 4.56
C ARG A 101 -9.94 13.91 5.05
N SER A 102 -8.98 13.01 4.99
CA SER A 102 -9.15 11.63 5.45
C SER A 102 -9.27 11.56 6.97
N LEU A 103 -8.48 12.35 7.72
CA LEU A 103 -8.62 12.47 9.17
C LEU A 103 -9.98 13.05 9.56
N ASP A 104 -10.45 14.09 8.85
CA ASP A 104 -11.77 14.67 9.06
C ASP A 104 -12.87 13.63 8.84
N ALA A 105 -12.82 12.90 7.73
CA ALA A 105 -13.80 11.85 7.42
C ALA A 105 -13.77 10.66 8.39
N ALA A 106 -12.62 10.35 8.98
CA ALA A 106 -12.46 9.26 9.94
C ALA A 106 -13.09 9.56 11.30
N ARG A 107 -13.23 10.84 11.70
CA ARG A 107 -13.74 11.25 13.01
C ARG A 107 -15.16 10.71 13.31
N ASP A 108 -15.99 10.68 12.29
CA ASP A 108 -17.40 10.28 12.43
C ASP A 108 -17.61 8.77 12.23
N ILE A 109 -16.53 8.00 12.00
CA ILE A 109 -16.62 6.56 11.76
C ILE A 109 -16.05 5.81 12.98
N PRO A 110 -16.92 5.16 13.80
CA PRO A 110 -16.44 4.44 14.98
C PRO A 110 -15.43 3.36 14.63
N GLY A 111 -14.27 3.43 15.26
CA GLY A 111 -13.21 2.44 15.08
C GLY A 111 -12.41 2.58 13.77
N ALA A 112 -12.58 3.66 13.02
CA ALA A 112 -11.76 3.95 11.86
C ALA A 112 -10.27 4.05 12.27
N LEU A 113 -9.45 3.23 11.62
CA LEU A 113 -7.99 3.28 11.78
C LEU A 113 -7.40 4.06 10.62
N ILE A 114 -6.53 5.04 10.93
CA ILE A 114 -5.80 5.80 9.94
C ILE A 114 -4.38 6.09 10.45
N ALA A 115 -3.39 5.91 9.60
CA ALA A 115 -2.02 6.34 9.81
C ALA A 115 -1.49 6.93 8.50
N SER A 116 -0.68 7.99 8.59
CA SER A 116 -0.35 8.83 7.44
C SER A 116 1.12 8.82 7.12
N GLY A 117 1.44 8.71 5.83
CA GLY A 117 2.81 8.74 5.31
C GLY A 117 3.50 10.07 5.64
N CYS A 118 4.61 9.97 6.35
CA CYS A 118 5.54 11.05 6.66
C CYS A 118 6.87 10.75 6.00
N GLY A 119 7.36 11.64 5.17
CA GLY A 119 8.59 11.44 4.40
C GLY A 119 9.39 12.72 4.23
N THR A 120 10.18 12.74 3.17
CA THR A 120 11.04 13.87 2.81
C THR A 120 10.90 14.24 1.33
N ASP A 121 9.83 13.84 0.69
CA ASP A 121 9.63 13.93 -0.76
C ASP A 121 9.49 15.36 -1.30
N HIS A 122 9.24 16.35 -0.43
CA HIS A 122 9.34 17.78 -0.78
C HIS A 122 10.79 18.29 -0.85
N LEU A 123 11.74 17.52 -0.33
CA LEU A 123 13.18 17.75 -0.50
C LEU A 123 13.67 16.85 -1.65
N ALA A 124 13.93 17.46 -2.81
CA ALA A 124 14.50 16.71 -3.92
C ALA A 124 15.85 16.09 -3.52
N PRO A 125 16.09 14.80 -3.79
CA PRO A 125 17.33 14.14 -3.36
C PRO A 125 18.59 14.89 -3.82
N GLU A 126 18.55 15.49 -5.02
CA GLU A 126 19.67 16.21 -5.62
C GLU A 126 20.04 17.50 -4.85
N VAL A 127 19.09 18.06 -4.12
CA VAL A 127 19.26 19.29 -3.33
C VAL A 127 19.79 18.99 -1.94
N ALA A 128 19.49 17.82 -1.39
CA ALA A 128 19.98 17.41 -0.07
C ALA A 128 21.51 17.32 -0.05
N GLN A 129 22.16 18.01 0.88
CA GLN A 129 23.62 18.06 1.03
C GLN A 129 24.10 17.34 2.29
N SER A 130 23.23 17.15 3.26
CA SER A 130 23.58 16.60 4.57
C SER A 130 22.44 15.81 5.19
N VAL A 131 22.78 15.02 6.19
CA VAL A 131 21.83 14.31 7.05
C VAL A 131 20.90 15.29 7.79
N ASP A 132 21.39 16.48 8.13
CA ASP A 132 20.60 17.52 8.79
C ASP A 132 19.51 18.10 7.90
N ASP A 133 19.72 18.15 6.58
CA ASP A 133 18.66 18.53 5.63
C ASP A 133 17.53 17.52 5.64
N VAL A 134 17.86 16.23 5.72
CA VAL A 134 16.89 15.13 5.80
C VAL A 134 16.11 15.19 7.11
N ILE A 135 16.79 15.43 8.23
CA ILE A 135 16.15 15.59 9.54
C ILE A 135 15.12 16.73 9.49
N ARG A 136 15.52 17.92 9.01
CA ARG A 136 14.58 19.05 8.88
C ARG A 136 13.40 18.75 7.98
N ALA A 137 13.61 17.98 6.91
CA ALA A 137 12.54 17.60 6.02
C ALA A 137 11.54 16.65 6.70
N TYR A 138 11.99 15.66 7.46
CA TYR A 138 11.10 14.84 8.28
C TYR A 138 10.35 15.66 9.33
N GLU A 139 11.07 16.52 10.09
CA GLU A 139 10.48 17.37 11.13
C GLU A 139 9.35 18.25 10.60
N LEU A 140 9.49 18.80 9.39
CA LEU A 140 8.45 19.60 8.74
C LEU A 140 7.18 18.79 8.52
N GLN A 141 7.30 17.59 7.94
CA GLN A 141 6.14 16.76 7.66
C GLN A 141 5.53 16.18 8.93
N MET A 142 6.35 15.75 9.88
CA MET A 142 5.89 15.27 11.19
C MET A 142 5.04 16.32 11.89
N ALA A 143 5.57 17.54 12.03
CA ALA A 143 4.88 18.65 12.69
C ALA A 143 3.53 18.97 12.01
N ALA A 144 3.48 18.94 10.67
CA ALA A 144 2.26 19.20 9.92
C ALA A 144 1.20 18.10 10.14
N ILE A 145 1.58 16.83 10.09
CA ILE A 145 0.65 15.70 10.27
C ILE A 145 0.17 15.62 11.73
N GLU A 146 1.09 15.73 12.69
CA GLU A 146 0.75 15.68 14.12
C GLU A 146 -0.12 16.87 14.57
N LYS A 147 0.02 18.04 13.93
CA LYS A 147 -0.86 19.19 14.15
C LYS A 147 -2.33 18.87 13.78
N LEU A 148 -2.52 18.00 12.79
CA LEU A 148 -3.84 17.50 12.39
C LEU A 148 -4.35 16.34 13.28
N GLY A 149 -3.52 15.85 14.23
CA GLY A 149 -3.82 14.70 15.08
C GLY A 149 -3.53 13.35 14.41
N GLY A 150 -2.81 13.34 13.29
CA GLY A 150 -2.49 12.12 12.55
C GLY A 150 -1.38 11.28 13.19
N ARG A 151 -1.49 9.95 13.11
CA ARG A 151 -0.41 9.01 13.40
C ARG A 151 0.53 8.91 12.20
N LEU A 152 1.80 8.69 12.47
CA LEU A 152 2.85 8.69 11.45
C LEU A 152 3.17 7.29 10.94
N ILE A 153 3.32 7.17 9.63
CA ILE A 153 4.08 6.12 8.96
C ILE A 153 5.34 6.78 8.42
N VAL A 154 6.48 6.56 9.08
CA VAL A 154 7.77 7.16 8.67
C VAL A 154 8.32 6.39 7.48
N MET A 155 8.19 6.99 6.30
CA MET A 155 8.59 6.38 5.03
C MET A 155 10.09 6.50 4.80
N ALA A 156 10.67 5.53 4.07
CA ALA A 156 12.05 5.61 3.61
C ALA A 156 12.29 6.86 2.76
N SER A 157 13.44 7.50 2.97
CA SER A 157 13.83 8.76 2.32
C SER A 157 14.86 8.53 1.22
N ARG A 158 14.54 8.95 -0.01
CA ARG A 158 15.51 9.00 -1.12
C ARG A 158 16.66 9.96 -0.83
N ALA A 159 16.35 11.08 -0.19
CA ALA A 159 17.37 12.06 0.21
C ALA A 159 18.34 11.46 1.23
N LEU A 160 17.84 10.68 2.22
CA LEU A 160 18.70 9.96 3.17
C LEU A 160 19.57 8.92 2.45
N ALA A 161 18.96 8.09 1.61
CA ALA A 161 19.71 7.07 0.85
C ALA A 161 20.85 7.67 0.04
N ARG A 162 20.69 8.91 -0.45
CA ARG A 162 21.71 9.61 -1.21
C ARG A 162 22.81 10.23 -0.36
N VAL A 163 22.49 10.84 0.78
CA VAL A 163 23.47 11.57 1.58
C VAL A 163 24.15 10.73 2.65
N ALA A 164 23.52 9.63 3.09
CA ALA A 164 24.06 8.73 4.09
C ALA A 164 25.33 8.04 3.58
N ARG A 165 26.35 7.92 4.43
CA ARG A 165 27.64 7.28 4.15
C ARG A 165 27.83 6.00 4.94
N SER A 166 27.05 5.80 5.98
CA SER A 166 27.19 4.67 6.89
C SER A 166 25.86 4.37 7.61
N ALA A 167 25.78 3.25 8.32
CA ALA A 167 24.68 2.90 9.20
C ALA A 167 24.43 3.98 10.27
N ALA A 168 25.50 4.58 10.81
CA ALA A 168 25.40 5.63 11.82
C ALA A 168 24.62 6.89 11.36
N ASP A 169 24.62 7.19 10.07
CA ASP A 169 23.81 8.28 9.52
C ASP A 169 22.31 7.97 9.59
N TYR A 170 21.94 6.72 9.31
CA TYR A 170 20.55 6.26 9.49
C TYR A 170 20.15 6.28 10.97
N GLU A 171 21.00 5.74 11.84
CA GLU A 171 20.77 5.77 13.29
C GLU A 171 20.53 7.19 13.78
N ARG A 172 21.37 8.15 13.39
CA ARG A 172 21.24 9.57 13.74
C ARG A 172 19.93 10.18 13.29
N VAL A 173 19.49 9.91 12.04
CA VAL A 173 18.22 10.45 11.51
C VAL A 173 17.04 9.88 12.28
N TYR A 174 16.99 8.56 12.41
CA TYR A 174 15.87 7.89 13.06
C TYR A 174 15.83 8.14 14.57
N ASP A 175 16.99 8.26 15.24
CA ASP A 175 17.06 8.70 16.63
C ASP A 175 16.39 10.07 16.81
N ARG A 176 16.72 11.04 15.95
CA ARG A 176 16.12 12.36 16.01
C ARG A 176 14.63 12.35 15.68
N VAL A 177 14.21 11.59 14.68
CA VAL A 177 12.80 11.47 14.24
C VAL A 177 11.95 10.80 15.32
N LEU A 178 12.42 9.66 15.83
CA LEU A 178 11.65 8.86 16.78
C LEU A 178 11.55 9.50 18.16
N SER A 179 12.60 10.19 18.62
CA SER A 179 12.60 10.88 19.93
C SER A 179 11.58 12.02 20.02
N GLN A 180 11.11 12.55 18.89
CA GLN A 180 10.16 13.66 18.82
C GLN A 180 8.71 13.24 18.58
N ALA A 181 8.49 12.00 18.15
CA ALA A 181 7.16 11.51 17.79
C ALA A 181 6.21 11.54 19.00
N ARG A 182 5.04 12.16 18.85
CA ARG A 182 4.03 12.30 19.91
C ARG A 182 3.28 11.00 20.20
N GLN A 183 3.22 10.11 19.24
CA GLN A 183 2.61 8.78 19.33
C GLN A 183 3.53 7.75 18.70
N PRO A 184 3.45 6.48 19.10
CA PRO A 184 4.23 5.42 18.45
C PRO A 184 3.98 5.37 16.95
N VAL A 185 5.05 5.35 16.17
CA VAL A 185 5.04 5.42 14.71
C VAL A 185 5.14 4.03 14.09
N ILE A 186 4.70 3.91 12.83
CA ILE A 186 5.04 2.77 11.99
C ILE A 186 6.23 3.18 11.12
N LEU A 187 7.33 2.43 11.20
CA LEU A 187 8.44 2.60 10.26
C LEU A 187 8.10 1.89 8.94
N HIS A 188 8.58 2.44 7.81
CA HIS A 188 8.42 1.79 6.51
C HIS A 188 9.75 1.60 5.81
N TRP A 189 10.20 0.36 5.72
CA TRP A 189 11.34 -0.06 4.90
C TRP A 189 10.84 -0.50 3.52
N LEU A 190 11.04 0.35 2.52
CA LEU A 190 10.68 0.09 1.13
C LEU A 190 11.90 -0.46 0.38
N GLY A 191 11.75 -1.60 -0.28
CA GLY A 191 12.81 -2.23 -1.07
C GLY A 191 13.08 -1.52 -2.39
N ASP A 192 14.27 -1.74 -2.94
CA ASP A 192 14.71 -1.13 -4.20
C ASP A 192 13.96 -1.66 -5.43
N MET A 193 13.26 -2.79 -5.34
CA MET A 193 12.32 -3.24 -6.38
C MET A 193 11.14 -2.29 -6.57
N PHE A 194 10.73 -1.56 -5.51
CA PHE A 194 9.72 -0.50 -5.59
C PHE A 194 10.32 0.85 -5.97
N ASP A 195 11.53 1.13 -5.48
CA ASP A 195 12.22 2.39 -5.74
C ASP A 195 13.75 2.18 -5.77
N PRO A 196 14.37 2.12 -6.96
CA PRO A 196 15.81 1.92 -7.09
C PRO A 196 16.69 2.95 -6.37
N ALA A 197 16.14 4.16 -6.09
CA ALA A 197 16.85 5.19 -5.34
C ALA A 197 17.05 4.82 -3.85
N LEU A 198 16.40 3.77 -3.36
CA LEU A 198 16.51 3.27 -2.00
C LEU A 198 17.47 2.07 -1.87
N ALA A 199 18.20 1.73 -2.93
CA ALA A 199 19.17 0.64 -2.89
C ALA A 199 20.21 0.86 -1.79
N GLY A 200 20.41 -0.13 -0.91
CA GLY A 200 21.31 -0.02 0.23
C GLY A 200 20.77 0.76 1.42
N TYR A 201 19.45 0.93 1.52
CA TYR A 201 18.84 1.56 2.68
C TYR A 201 19.24 0.85 3.99
N TRP A 202 19.31 1.60 5.07
CA TRP A 202 19.89 1.19 6.36
C TRP A 202 21.42 0.97 6.33
N GLY A 203 22.10 1.49 5.27
CA GLY A 203 23.56 1.54 5.19
C GLY A 203 24.21 0.28 4.61
N SER A 204 23.44 -0.67 4.08
CA SER A 204 23.98 -1.88 3.43
C SER A 204 23.06 -2.39 2.32
N ARG A 205 23.67 -2.96 1.27
CA ARG A 205 22.95 -3.73 0.24
C ARG A 205 22.68 -5.17 0.67
N ASP A 206 23.45 -5.67 1.65
CA ASP A 206 23.21 -6.95 2.30
C ASP A 206 22.04 -6.79 3.27
N VAL A 207 20.90 -7.44 2.97
CA VAL A 207 19.66 -7.29 3.75
C VAL A 207 19.82 -7.69 5.21
N PRO A 208 20.49 -8.80 5.57
CA PRO A 208 20.78 -9.13 6.98
C PRO A 208 21.56 -8.04 7.72
N THR A 209 22.55 -7.42 7.09
CA THR A 209 23.32 -6.31 7.68
C THR A 209 22.45 -5.06 7.85
N ALA A 210 21.69 -4.68 6.82
CA ALA A 210 20.71 -3.56 6.89
C ALA A 210 19.67 -3.79 7.99
N MET A 211 19.21 -5.04 8.13
CA MET A 211 18.27 -5.44 9.19
C MET A 211 18.84 -5.21 10.60
N ASN A 212 20.14 -5.45 10.80
CA ASN A 212 20.78 -5.18 12.10
C ASN A 212 20.70 -3.69 12.48
N THR A 213 20.95 -2.80 11.51
CA THR A 213 20.82 -1.36 11.72
C THR A 213 19.36 -0.97 12.08
N ALA A 214 18.40 -1.45 11.30
CA ALA A 214 16.98 -1.18 11.56
C ALA A 214 16.54 -1.68 12.94
N LEU A 215 16.92 -2.90 13.31
CA LEU A 215 16.60 -3.50 14.62
C LEU A 215 17.28 -2.75 15.77
N GLY A 216 18.52 -2.27 15.59
CA GLY A 216 19.22 -1.43 16.56
C GLY A 216 18.45 -0.13 16.86
N VAL A 217 18.01 0.56 15.81
CA VAL A 217 17.15 1.76 15.91
C VAL A 217 15.84 1.45 16.63
N ILE A 218 15.16 0.38 16.24
CA ILE A 218 13.87 -0.02 16.84
C ILE A 218 14.06 -0.36 18.33
N ALA A 219 15.12 -1.09 18.69
CA ALA A 219 15.39 -1.46 20.07
C ALA A 219 15.68 -0.23 20.95
N ALA A 220 16.41 0.75 20.44
CA ALA A 220 16.71 2.00 21.15
C ALA A 220 15.45 2.85 21.38
N HIS A 221 14.43 2.74 20.53
CA HIS A 221 13.21 3.54 20.56
C HIS A 221 11.92 2.70 20.65
N ALA A 222 11.95 1.52 21.25
CA ALA A 222 10.82 0.59 21.25
C ALA A 222 9.51 1.20 21.77
N ALA A 223 9.56 2.14 22.70
CA ALA A 223 8.38 2.84 23.22
C ALA A 223 7.74 3.80 22.20
N ASN A 224 8.51 4.27 21.22
CA ASN A 224 8.09 5.23 20.20
C ASN A 224 7.75 4.54 18.85
N VAL A 225 7.91 3.21 18.77
CA VAL A 225 7.67 2.42 17.56
C VAL A 225 6.52 1.45 17.80
N ASP A 226 5.39 1.67 17.12
CA ASP A 226 4.27 0.71 17.09
C ASP A 226 4.65 -0.55 16.29
N GLY A 227 5.39 -0.36 15.22
CA GLY A 227 5.87 -1.46 14.39
C GLY A 227 6.68 -1.01 13.20
N ILE A 228 7.12 -1.99 12.43
CA ILE A 228 7.79 -1.77 11.14
C ILE A 228 7.04 -2.50 10.02
N LYS A 229 6.79 -1.79 8.92
CA LYS A 229 6.41 -2.37 7.64
C LYS A 229 7.66 -2.64 6.83
N ILE A 230 7.82 -3.86 6.31
CA ILE A 230 8.85 -4.12 5.31
C ILE A 230 8.23 -4.57 3.99
N SER A 231 8.71 -4.00 2.90
CA SER A 231 8.26 -4.26 1.53
C SER A 231 9.45 -4.73 0.70
N LEU A 232 9.94 -5.94 0.99
CA LEU A 232 11.08 -6.56 0.32
C LEU A 232 10.66 -7.70 -0.63
N LEU A 233 9.37 -8.08 -0.63
CA LEU A 233 8.80 -9.20 -1.39
C LEU A 233 9.54 -10.52 -1.12
N ASP A 234 10.03 -10.69 0.09
CA ASP A 234 10.77 -11.86 0.59
C ASP A 234 10.29 -12.20 2.01
N LYS A 235 9.50 -13.26 2.10
CA LYS A 235 8.91 -13.69 3.38
C LYS A 235 9.93 -14.15 4.41
N ASP A 236 11.06 -14.72 3.97
CA ASP A 236 12.05 -15.27 4.89
C ASP A 236 12.79 -14.13 5.61
N HIS A 237 13.08 -13.04 4.90
CA HIS A 237 13.59 -11.81 5.53
C HIS A 237 12.57 -11.20 6.50
N GLU A 238 11.27 -11.19 6.16
CA GLU A 238 10.25 -10.68 7.06
C GLU A 238 10.13 -11.52 8.33
N ILE A 239 10.07 -12.85 8.20
CA ILE A 239 10.00 -13.77 9.33
C ILE A 239 11.24 -13.64 10.22
N ALA A 240 12.43 -13.56 9.61
CA ALA A 240 13.70 -13.40 10.35
C ALA A 240 13.71 -12.10 11.16
N MET A 241 13.23 -10.99 10.58
CA MET A 241 13.14 -9.71 11.29
C MET A 241 12.06 -9.74 12.37
N ARG A 242 10.88 -10.25 12.07
CA ARG A 242 9.74 -10.35 13.00
C ARG A 242 10.13 -11.05 14.31
N ARG A 243 10.87 -12.16 14.22
CA ARG A 243 11.33 -12.92 15.39
C ARG A 243 12.36 -12.18 16.26
N ARG A 244 12.94 -11.11 15.76
CA ARG A 244 13.96 -10.29 16.45
C ARG A 244 13.43 -8.95 16.94
N LEU A 245 12.18 -8.61 16.65
CA LEU A 245 11.56 -7.37 17.13
C LEU A 245 11.40 -7.40 18.66
N PRO A 246 11.59 -6.26 19.34
CA PRO A 246 11.30 -6.14 20.76
C PRO A 246 9.83 -6.50 21.07
N PRO A 247 9.55 -7.04 22.27
CA PRO A 247 8.18 -7.31 22.70
C PRO A 247 7.28 -6.06 22.56
N GLY A 248 6.09 -6.23 21.96
CA GLY A 248 5.13 -5.14 21.72
C GLY A 248 5.33 -4.38 20.42
N VAL A 249 6.48 -4.46 19.80
CA VAL A 249 6.71 -3.90 18.44
C VAL A 249 6.18 -4.88 17.39
N ARG A 250 5.37 -4.41 16.47
CA ARG A 250 4.68 -5.23 15.46
C ARG A 250 5.51 -5.36 14.18
N MET A 251 5.35 -6.49 13.51
CA MET A 251 5.67 -6.59 12.09
C MET A 251 4.39 -6.31 11.29
N TYR A 252 4.44 -5.35 10.40
CA TYR A 252 3.42 -5.13 9.37
C TYR A 252 3.94 -5.70 8.06
N THR A 253 3.31 -6.76 7.56
CA THR A 253 3.70 -7.25 6.23
C THR A 253 3.43 -6.20 5.16
N GLY A 254 4.44 -5.95 4.36
CA GLY A 254 4.38 -5.19 3.11
C GLY A 254 4.68 -6.09 1.91
N ASP A 255 4.66 -7.41 2.11
CA ASP A 255 4.90 -8.42 1.08
C ASP A 255 3.60 -8.74 0.34
N ASP A 256 3.37 -8.05 -0.76
CA ASP A 256 2.21 -8.24 -1.62
C ASP A 256 2.22 -9.59 -2.38
N PHE A 257 3.22 -10.47 -2.17
CA PHE A 257 3.32 -11.80 -2.77
C PHE A 257 2.98 -12.93 -1.81
N ASN A 258 3.31 -12.78 -0.52
CA ASN A 258 3.23 -13.84 0.49
C ASN A 258 2.36 -13.47 1.70
N TYR A 259 1.57 -12.39 1.59
CA TYR A 259 0.78 -11.81 2.68
C TYR A 259 -0.12 -12.80 3.41
N ALA A 260 -0.71 -13.76 2.72
CA ALA A 260 -1.62 -14.73 3.34
C ALA A 260 -0.90 -15.60 4.38
N GLU A 261 0.31 -16.08 4.04
CA GLU A 261 1.13 -16.90 4.93
C GLU A 261 1.68 -16.06 6.12
N LEU A 262 2.15 -14.86 5.84
CA LEU A 262 2.72 -13.95 6.83
C LEU A 262 1.67 -13.47 7.86
N ILE A 263 0.45 -13.17 7.43
CA ILE A 263 -0.66 -12.76 8.30
C ILE A 263 -1.18 -13.94 9.13
N ALA A 264 -1.30 -15.13 8.55
CA ALA A 264 -1.66 -16.33 9.30
C ALA A 264 -0.64 -16.58 10.41
N GLY A 265 0.65 -16.47 10.06
CA GLY A 265 1.77 -16.72 10.93
C GLY A 265 2.07 -18.22 11.11
N ASP A 266 3.17 -18.50 11.76
CA ASP A 266 3.65 -19.86 12.05
C ASP A 266 3.51 -20.26 13.53
N GLY A 267 3.04 -19.32 14.37
CA GLY A 267 2.91 -19.53 15.82
C GLY A 267 4.24 -19.65 16.56
N VAL A 268 5.38 -19.34 15.90
CA VAL A 268 6.71 -19.46 16.47
C VAL A 268 7.24 -18.10 16.94
N GLY A 269 7.59 -17.99 18.21
CA GLY A 269 8.13 -16.77 18.84
C GLY A 269 7.68 -16.63 20.29
N ASP A 270 8.42 -15.81 21.04
CA ASP A 270 8.22 -15.62 22.48
C ASP A 270 7.05 -14.68 22.82
N SER A 271 6.55 -13.94 21.83
CA SER A 271 5.42 -13.02 21.98
C SER A 271 4.47 -13.10 20.78
N PRO A 272 3.19 -12.73 20.95
CA PRO A 272 2.22 -12.72 19.83
C PRO A 272 2.69 -11.92 18.61
N SER A 273 3.38 -10.77 18.82
CA SER A 273 3.92 -9.95 17.74
C SER A 273 5.07 -10.62 16.96
N GLN A 274 5.66 -11.69 17.48
CA GLN A 274 6.67 -12.49 16.79
C GLN A 274 6.09 -13.69 16.03
N GLN A 275 4.86 -14.10 16.38
CA GLN A 275 4.22 -15.30 15.82
C GLN A 275 3.51 -15.06 14.49
N HIS A 276 3.12 -13.83 14.19
CA HIS A 276 2.42 -13.44 12.96
C HIS A 276 2.72 -12.00 12.61
N SER A 277 2.44 -11.61 11.38
CA SER A 277 2.46 -10.22 10.95
C SER A 277 1.05 -9.63 10.98
N ASP A 278 0.95 -8.38 11.36
CA ASP A 278 -0.15 -7.51 11.01
C ASP A 278 -0.02 -7.12 9.52
N ALA A 279 -0.92 -6.33 8.94
CA ALA A 279 -0.90 -6.01 7.52
C ALA A 279 -0.87 -4.50 7.27
N LEU A 280 -0.01 -4.07 6.34
CA LEU A 280 -0.06 -2.75 5.71
C LEU A 280 0.28 -2.92 4.23
N LEU A 281 -0.72 -3.19 3.40
CA LEU A 281 -0.56 -3.73 2.06
C LEU A 281 -1.18 -2.83 0.99
N GLY A 282 -0.49 -2.70 -0.14
CA GLY A 282 -1.01 -2.06 -1.34
C GLY A 282 -2.08 -2.91 -2.02
N ILE A 283 -1.91 -4.23 -2.03
CA ILE A 283 -2.90 -5.14 -2.64
C ILE A 283 -4.27 -5.10 -1.93
N PHE A 284 -4.33 -4.78 -0.64
CA PHE A 284 -5.59 -4.73 0.10
C PHE A 284 -6.56 -3.68 -0.43
N ASP A 285 -6.07 -2.68 -1.14
CA ASP A 285 -6.90 -1.76 -1.92
C ASP A 285 -7.69 -2.52 -3.00
N ALA A 286 -7.01 -3.27 -3.85
CA ALA A 286 -7.62 -3.96 -4.99
C ALA A 286 -8.47 -5.19 -4.60
N ILE A 287 -8.20 -5.81 -3.44
CA ILE A 287 -8.89 -7.02 -2.97
C ILE A 287 -9.66 -6.81 -1.67
N ALA A 288 -10.04 -5.58 -1.34
CA ALA A 288 -10.58 -5.21 -0.04
C ALA A 288 -11.73 -6.12 0.47
N PRO A 289 -12.73 -6.53 -0.33
CA PRO A 289 -13.78 -7.44 0.12
C PRO A 289 -13.25 -8.84 0.52
N ALA A 290 -12.30 -9.38 -0.24
CA ALA A 290 -11.68 -10.67 0.06
C ALA A 290 -10.79 -10.56 1.31
N ALA A 291 -9.99 -9.51 1.45
CA ALA A 291 -9.17 -9.26 2.63
C ALA A 291 -10.01 -9.18 3.90
N SER A 292 -11.12 -8.41 3.87
CA SER A 292 -12.05 -8.29 4.98
C SER A 292 -12.68 -9.63 5.39
N ALA A 293 -13.16 -10.40 4.41
CA ALA A 293 -13.76 -11.71 4.66
C ALA A 293 -12.73 -12.71 5.22
N ALA A 294 -11.52 -12.71 4.68
CA ALA A 294 -10.45 -13.58 5.14
C ALA A 294 -10.03 -13.23 6.59
N LEU A 295 -9.81 -11.97 6.89
CA LEU A 295 -9.48 -11.52 8.25
C LEU A 295 -10.58 -11.84 9.25
N SER A 296 -11.85 -11.78 8.82
CA SER A 296 -13.00 -12.20 9.64
C SER A 296 -12.98 -13.71 9.93
N ALA A 297 -12.61 -14.54 8.93
CA ALA A 297 -12.45 -15.97 9.11
C ALA A 297 -11.29 -16.28 10.08
N LEU A 298 -10.15 -15.62 9.90
CA LEU A 298 -8.99 -15.76 10.79
C LEU A 298 -9.32 -15.37 12.25
N ALA A 299 -10.06 -14.27 12.43
CA ALA A 299 -10.49 -13.82 13.76
C ALA A 299 -11.46 -14.77 14.45
N SER A 300 -12.18 -15.62 13.67
CA SER A 300 -13.04 -16.68 14.21
C SER A 300 -12.33 -18.02 14.37
N GLY A 301 -11.02 -18.10 14.11
CA GLY A 301 -10.23 -19.31 14.18
C GLY A 301 -10.29 -20.22 12.95
N ASP A 302 -11.00 -19.79 11.89
CA ASP A 302 -11.11 -20.55 10.64
C ASP A 302 -9.97 -20.21 9.68
N THR A 303 -8.77 -20.70 10.01
CA THR A 303 -7.56 -20.49 9.21
C THR A 303 -7.66 -21.14 7.83
N ALA A 304 -8.36 -22.26 7.72
CA ALA A 304 -8.56 -22.95 6.43
C ALA A 304 -9.36 -22.06 5.47
N ARG A 305 -10.43 -21.45 5.94
CA ARG A 305 -11.25 -20.52 5.16
C ARG A 305 -10.48 -19.23 4.82
N PHE A 306 -9.68 -18.72 5.76
CA PHE A 306 -8.79 -17.57 5.51
C PHE A 306 -7.90 -17.84 4.27
N HIS A 307 -7.20 -18.96 4.25
CA HIS A 307 -6.36 -19.32 3.12
C HIS A 307 -7.16 -19.58 1.83
N ALA A 308 -8.31 -20.26 1.93
CA ALA A 308 -9.17 -20.52 0.76
C ALA A 308 -9.68 -19.23 0.10
N ILE A 309 -9.95 -18.17 0.88
CA ILE A 309 -10.37 -16.86 0.36
C ILE A 309 -9.19 -16.14 -0.31
N LEU A 310 -8.00 -16.15 0.29
CA LEU A 310 -6.87 -15.40 -0.22
C LEU A 310 -6.08 -16.10 -1.34
N ALA A 311 -6.09 -17.43 -1.38
CA ALA A 311 -5.33 -18.18 -2.39
C ALA A 311 -5.59 -17.74 -3.83
N PRO A 312 -6.85 -17.51 -4.28
CA PRO A 312 -7.11 -17.04 -5.65
C PRO A 312 -6.63 -15.60 -5.91
N THR A 313 -6.40 -14.80 -4.85
CA THR A 313 -5.97 -13.40 -4.99
C THR A 313 -4.46 -13.27 -5.16
N VAL A 314 -3.67 -14.28 -4.78
CA VAL A 314 -2.20 -14.24 -4.87
C VAL A 314 -1.70 -14.14 -6.32
N PRO A 315 -2.20 -14.90 -7.31
CA PRO A 315 -1.80 -14.72 -8.71
C PRO A 315 -2.11 -13.31 -9.23
N LEU A 316 -3.26 -12.74 -8.86
CA LEU A 316 -3.62 -11.35 -9.19
C LEU A 316 -2.63 -10.37 -8.58
N SER A 317 -2.30 -10.52 -7.31
CA SER A 317 -1.33 -9.66 -6.63
C SER A 317 0.04 -9.73 -7.30
N ARG A 318 0.56 -10.91 -7.54
CA ARG A 318 1.85 -11.10 -8.22
C ARG A 318 1.88 -10.47 -9.61
N HIS A 319 0.78 -10.49 -10.32
CA HIS A 319 0.65 -9.84 -11.63
C HIS A 319 0.61 -8.31 -11.51
N ILE A 320 -0.14 -7.76 -10.56
CA ILE A 320 -0.19 -6.31 -10.30
C ILE A 320 1.20 -5.78 -9.93
N PHE A 321 1.89 -6.48 -9.03
CA PHE A 321 3.19 -6.06 -8.47
C PHE A 321 4.42 -6.59 -9.24
N GLN A 322 4.22 -7.23 -10.42
CA GLN A 322 5.37 -7.63 -11.25
C GLN A 322 6.24 -6.43 -11.63
N ALA A 323 7.51 -6.70 -11.93
CA ALA A 323 8.45 -5.65 -12.34
C ALA A 323 8.00 -4.90 -13.61
N PRO A 324 8.26 -3.60 -13.71
CA PRO A 324 8.77 -2.69 -12.70
C PRO A 324 7.74 -2.45 -11.58
N THR A 325 8.05 -2.94 -10.38
CA THR A 325 7.08 -3.04 -9.27
C THR A 325 6.46 -1.70 -8.89
N ARG A 326 7.20 -0.59 -9.00
CA ARG A 326 6.72 0.76 -8.71
C ARG A 326 5.45 1.18 -9.49
N PHE A 327 5.11 0.50 -10.58
CA PHE A 327 3.92 0.78 -11.39
C PHE A 327 2.70 -0.07 -11.01
N TYR A 328 2.73 -0.78 -9.90
CA TYR A 328 1.60 -1.57 -9.38
C TYR A 328 0.31 -0.75 -9.21
N LYS A 329 0.47 0.56 -8.90
CA LYS A 329 -0.64 1.49 -8.69
C LYS A 329 -1.61 1.53 -9.87
N THR A 330 -1.10 1.38 -11.09
CA THR A 330 -1.92 1.30 -12.30
C THR A 330 -2.89 0.13 -12.26
N GLY A 331 -2.44 -1.04 -11.78
CA GLY A 331 -3.30 -2.20 -11.60
C GLY A 331 -4.33 -2.00 -10.48
N VAL A 332 -3.95 -1.37 -9.38
CA VAL A 332 -4.86 -1.05 -8.27
C VAL A 332 -5.99 -0.12 -8.73
N VAL A 333 -5.65 0.99 -9.39
CA VAL A 333 -6.64 1.95 -9.92
C VAL A 333 -7.49 1.33 -11.02
N PHE A 334 -6.91 0.46 -11.87
CA PHE A 334 -7.67 -0.28 -12.85
C PHE A 334 -8.76 -1.17 -12.21
N MET A 335 -8.43 -1.87 -11.11
CA MET A 335 -9.41 -2.65 -10.35
C MET A 335 -10.51 -1.76 -9.76
N ALA A 336 -10.16 -0.62 -9.17
CA ALA A 336 -11.13 0.34 -8.65
C ALA A 336 -12.08 0.85 -9.74
N TRP A 337 -11.55 1.15 -10.92
CA TRP A 337 -12.35 1.55 -12.07
C TRP A 337 -13.24 0.41 -12.57
N LEU A 338 -12.74 -0.78 -12.78
CA LEU A 338 -13.56 -1.94 -13.23
C LEU A 338 -14.77 -2.15 -12.31
N ASN A 339 -14.58 -2.02 -11.01
CA ASN A 339 -15.59 -2.26 -9.98
C ASN A 339 -16.49 -1.05 -9.70
N GLY A 340 -16.30 0.07 -10.39
CA GLY A 340 -17.17 1.23 -10.25
C GLY A 340 -16.93 2.09 -9.01
N HIS A 341 -15.76 1.95 -8.39
CA HIS A 341 -15.38 2.79 -7.25
C HIS A 341 -14.90 4.18 -7.69
N GLN A 342 -14.58 4.33 -8.97
CA GLN A 342 -14.37 5.60 -9.69
C GLN A 342 -14.88 5.48 -11.12
N ASP A 343 -15.18 6.62 -11.77
CA ASP A 343 -15.89 6.61 -13.05
C ASP A 343 -14.98 6.54 -14.27
N HIS A 344 -13.70 6.81 -14.12
CA HIS A 344 -12.70 6.83 -15.19
C HIS A 344 -11.41 6.11 -14.76
N PHE A 345 -10.52 5.86 -15.75
CA PHE A 345 -9.20 5.24 -15.52
C PHE A 345 -8.06 6.25 -15.63
N VAL A 346 -8.34 7.55 -15.41
CA VAL A 346 -7.29 8.58 -15.34
C VAL A 346 -6.61 8.54 -14.00
N MET A 347 -5.28 8.71 -14.00
CA MET A 347 -4.45 8.74 -12.80
C MET A 347 -3.61 10.02 -12.76
N VAL A 348 -3.30 10.50 -11.56
CA VAL A 348 -2.36 11.61 -11.41
C VAL A 348 -1.00 11.25 -12.02
N GLY A 349 -0.30 12.23 -12.59
CA GLY A 349 0.98 11.98 -13.26
C GLY A 349 0.87 11.10 -14.52
N GLY A 350 -0.33 10.91 -15.11
CA GLY A 350 -0.51 10.10 -16.32
C GLY A 350 -0.20 8.60 -16.16
N GLN A 351 -0.21 8.10 -14.92
CA GLN A 351 0.26 6.74 -14.58
C GLN A 351 -0.65 5.62 -15.10
N GLN A 352 -1.85 5.91 -15.64
CA GLN A 352 -2.69 4.90 -16.30
C GLN A 352 -2.00 4.27 -17.52
N SER A 353 -1.03 4.95 -18.11
CA SER A 353 -0.24 4.46 -19.25
C SER A 353 0.98 3.62 -18.86
N ALA A 354 1.22 3.40 -17.57
CA ALA A 354 2.42 2.69 -17.08
C ALA A 354 2.36 1.16 -17.23
N ARG A 355 1.23 0.61 -17.67
CA ARG A 355 1.05 -0.82 -17.98
C ARG A 355 0.44 -1.01 -19.35
N SER A 356 0.88 -2.06 -20.04
CA SER A 356 0.39 -2.40 -21.38
C SER A 356 -1.04 -2.94 -21.36
N LEU A 357 -1.75 -2.86 -22.48
CA LEU A 357 -3.08 -3.46 -22.63
C LEU A 357 -3.11 -4.97 -22.38
N PRO A 358 -2.14 -5.80 -22.85
CA PRO A 358 -2.08 -7.22 -22.47
C PRO A 358 -1.94 -7.45 -20.97
N HIS A 359 -1.19 -6.61 -20.27
CA HIS A 359 -1.09 -6.66 -18.81
C HIS A 359 -2.46 -6.38 -18.14
N LEU A 360 -3.19 -5.37 -18.59
CA LEU A 360 -4.51 -5.04 -18.06
C LEU A 360 -5.55 -6.12 -18.39
N ALA A 361 -5.44 -6.74 -19.57
CA ALA A 361 -6.30 -7.85 -19.97
C ALA A 361 -6.06 -9.11 -19.11
N GLU A 362 -4.82 -9.42 -18.79
CA GLU A 362 -4.50 -10.53 -17.90
C GLU A 362 -4.93 -10.23 -16.46
N LEU A 363 -4.76 -9.00 -15.99
CA LEU A 363 -5.27 -8.54 -14.71
C LEU A 363 -6.79 -8.76 -14.61
N PHE A 364 -7.54 -8.44 -15.67
CA PHE A 364 -8.99 -8.67 -15.74
C PHE A 364 -9.33 -10.17 -15.58
N ARG A 365 -8.59 -11.09 -16.27
CA ARG A 365 -8.80 -12.53 -16.15
C ARG A 365 -8.53 -13.05 -14.72
N LEU A 366 -7.44 -12.57 -14.12
CA LEU A 366 -7.05 -12.95 -12.77
C LEU A 366 -8.04 -12.43 -11.74
N ALA A 367 -8.52 -11.19 -11.91
CA ALA A 367 -9.55 -10.61 -11.06
C ALA A 367 -10.87 -11.39 -11.11
N ASP A 368 -11.31 -11.79 -12.32
CA ASP A 368 -12.48 -12.64 -12.48
C ASP A 368 -12.27 -14.04 -11.86
N THR A 369 -11.09 -14.62 -12.03
CA THR A 369 -10.73 -15.90 -11.41
C THR A 369 -10.76 -15.84 -9.90
N ALA A 370 -10.36 -14.72 -9.30
CA ALA A 370 -10.42 -14.47 -7.87
C ALA A 370 -11.83 -14.06 -7.38
N GLY A 371 -12.80 -13.92 -8.29
CA GLY A 371 -14.16 -13.49 -7.96
C GLY A 371 -14.28 -12.04 -7.52
N LEU A 372 -13.32 -11.20 -7.94
CA LEU A 372 -13.19 -9.80 -7.53
C LEU A 372 -13.78 -8.80 -8.54
N ILE A 373 -14.42 -9.26 -9.59
CA ILE A 373 -15.24 -8.45 -10.49
C ILE A 373 -16.62 -8.30 -9.86
N GLU A 374 -16.84 -7.25 -9.07
CA GLU A 374 -18.07 -7.05 -8.29
C GLU A 374 -19.30 -6.78 -9.17
N GLN A 375 -19.11 -6.10 -10.31
CA GLN A 375 -20.15 -5.71 -11.27
C GLN A 375 -19.77 -6.15 -12.69
N PRO A 376 -19.99 -7.41 -13.06
CA PRO A 376 -19.51 -7.98 -14.32
C PRO A 376 -19.94 -7.22 -15.58
N GLU A 377 -21.18 -6.74 -15.66
CA GLU A 377 -21.66 -5.98 -16.82
C GLU A 377 -20.93 -4.64 -16.99
N LYS A 378 -20.75 -3.92 -15.87
CA LYS A 378 -19.99 -2.66 -15.86
C LYS A 378 -18.52 -2.91 -16.22
N ALA A 379 -17.90 -3.94 -15.65
CA ALA A 379 -16.51 -4.28 -15.92
C ALA A 379 -16.28 -4.63 -17.39
N ILE A 380 -17.18 -5.41 -18.02
CA ILE A 380 -17.13 -5.71 -19.46
C ILE A 380 -17.27 -4.43 -20.29
N THR A 381 -18.23 -3.56 -19.97
CA THR A 381 -18.43 -2.31 -20.69
C THR A 381 -17.18 -1.41 -20.62
N ARG A 382 -16.60 -1.29 -19.43
CA ARG A 382 -15.37 -0.52 -19.22
C ARG A 382 -14.17 -1.14 -19.93
N MET A 383 -14.01 -2.46 -19.85
CA MET A 383 -12.93 -3.15 -20.57
C MET A 383 -13.08 -3.00 -22.10
N LYS A 384 -14.28 -3.08 -22.65
CA LYS A 384 -14.54 -2.84 -24.07
C LYS A 384 -14.19 -1.40 -24.47
N SER A 385 -14.51 -0.42 -23.63
CA SER A 385 -14.11 0.98 -23.89
C SER A 385 -12.59 1.13 -23.91
N LEU A 386 -11.86 0.46 -23.01
CA LEU A 386 -10.40 0.45 -23.03
C LEU A 386 -9.85 -0.20 -24.29
N LEU A 387 -10.39 -1.35 -24.70
CA LEU A 387 -10.00 -2.04 -25.94
C LEU A 387 -10.21 -1.14 -27.15
N ALA A 388 -11.37 -0.47 -27.25
CA ALA A 388 -11.67 0.45 -28.35
C ALA A 388 -10.70 1.64 -28.44
N MET A 389 -10.29 2.19 -27.28
CA MET A 389 -9.24 3.24 -27.22
C MET A 389 -7.89 2.77 -27.75
N HIS A 390 -7.64 1.46 -27.75
CA HIS A 390 -6.42 0.83 -28.30
C HIS A 390 -6.64 0.23 -29.69
N GLY A 391 -7.75 0.57 -30.39
CA GLY A 391 -8.03 0.10 -31.75
C GLY A 391 -8.54 -1.33 -31.86
N ILE A 392 -8.97 -1.95 -30.75
CA ILE A 392 -9.56 -3.30 -30.71
C ILE A 392 -11.08 -3.15 -30.55
N GLN A 393 -11.83 -3.71 -31.53
CA GLN A 393 -13.30 -3.66 -31.56
C GLN A 393 -13.92 -5.01 -31.19
#